data_68124d83419416c1c80d9dae515eb20f
#
_entry.id   68124d83419416c1c80d9dae515eb20f
#
_cell.length_a   1.000
_cell.length_b   1.000
_cell.length_c   1.000
_cell.angle_alpha   90.00
_cell.angle_beta   90.00
_cell.angle_gamma   90.00
#
_symmetry.space_group_name_H-M   'P 1'
#
loop_
_entity.id
_entity.type
_entity.pdbx_description
1 polymer ?
#
loop_
_entity_poly.entity_id
_entity_poly.type
_entity_poly.pdbx_seq_one_letter_code
_entity_poly.pdbx_strand_id
1 'polypeptide(L)'
;MPRVDQLLVERGLCDSREKAKRLVLAGQVRVNGQTARKPSDSVRPADDLAVDAPEKFVSRGGHKLEHALEHFQVKVTGLIAIDLGASTGGFTDCLLQHGAGKVFAVDVGQGQLAWKLRQDPRVVVMEKTNARYLTSDDFADRQDNEHSTSNIQRRTSKSSEPPADLVVADCSFISLKKILPAAAPLLKPGGRIVALIKPQFEAGKAEADKGRGVITDAAVHRRVLAELREFVAAQTGLCWRGVVESPLLGPAGNKEFLALIEKGS
;
A
#
# COMPACT_ATOMS: atom_id res chain seq x y z
N MET A 1 31.05 9.51 29.74
CA MET A 1 29.61 9.56 29.36
C MET A 1 29.20 8.18 28.85
N PRO A 2 28.07 7.62 29.29
CA PRO A 2 27.57 6.35 28.77
C PRO A 2 27.25 6.45 27.29
N ARG A 3 27.24 5.32 26.62
CA ARG A 3 26.85 5.21 25.21
C ARG A 3 25.32 5.05 25.12
N VAL A 4 24.73 5.46 23.98
CA VAL A 4 23.29 5.30 23.74
C VAL A 4 22.88 3.84 23.92
N ASP A 5 23.63 2.88 23.31
CA ASP A 5 23.30 1.44 23.39
C ASP A 5 23.37 0.86 24.83
N GLN A 6 24.18 1.45 25.70
CA GLN A 6 24.25 1.06 27.10
C GLN A 6 23.10 1.67 27.91
N LEU A 7 22.88 2.97 27.75
CA LEU A 7 21.87 3.68 28.54
C LEU A 7 20.44 3.23 28.23
N LEU A 8 20.18 2.78 26.96
CA LEU A 8 18.91 2.16 26.60
C LEU A 8 18.60 0.91 27.41
N VAL A 9 19.61 0.06 27.64
CA VAL A 9 19.46 -1.16 28.46
C VAL A 9 19.34 -0.82 29.94
N GLU A 10 20.20 0.07 30.45
CA GLU A 10 20.17 0.51 31.84
C GLU A 10 18.83 1.12 32.25
N ARG A 11 18.16 1.79 31.34
CA ARG A 11 16.80 2.35 31.56
C ARG A 11 15.65 1.39 31.27
N GLY A 12 15.93 0.14 30.90
CA GLY A 12 14.89 -0.84 30.58
C GLY A 12 14.13 -0.56 29.29
N LEU A 13 14.65 0.33 28.41
CA LEU A 13 14.02 0.65 27.12
C LEU A 13 14.24 -0.44 26.06
N CYS A 14 15.15 -1.39 26.32
CA CYS A 14 15.32 -2.62 25.56
C CYS A 14 16.03 -3.70 26.39
N ASP A 15 15.89 -4.95 25.97
CA ASP A 15 16.28 -6.13 26.75
C ASP A 15 17.78 -6.46 26.61
N SER A 16 18.48 -5.92 25.59
CA SER A 16 19.89 -6.22 25.34
C SER A 16 20.58 -5.15 24.50
N ARG A 17 21.93 -5.05 24.64
CA ARG A 17 22.74 -4.13 23.85
C ARG A 17 22.69 -4.41 22.36
N GLU A 18 22.56 -5.68 21.96
CA GLU A 18 22.42 -6.05 20.55
C GLU A 18 21.08 -5.52 19.97
N LYS A 19 20.00 -5.60 20.75
CA LYS A 19 18.71 -4.99 20.38
C LYS A 19 18.83 -3.48 20.33
N ALA A 20 19.47 -2.85 21.32
CA ALA A 20 19.73 -1.41 21.34
C ALA A 20 20.49 -0.93 20.09
N LYS A 21 21.56 -1.63 19.69
CA LYS A 21 22.31 -1.31 18.46
C LYS A 21 21.40 -1.36 17.22
N ARG A 22 20.60 -2.42 17.09
CA ARG A 22 19.66 -2.55 15.96
C ARG A 22 18.64 -1.43 15.93
N LEU A 23 18.06 -1.05 17.06
CA LEU A 23 17.11 0.06 17.17
C LEU A 23 17.74 1.39 16.76
N VAL A 24 18.97 1.68 17.20
CA VAL A 24 19.69 2.90 16.80
C VAL A 24 19.99 2.90 15.30
N LEU A 25 20.50 1.79 14.76
CA LEU A 25 20.80 1.66 13.31
C LEU A 25 19.54 1.73 12.45
N ALA A 26 18.39 1.30 12.97
CA ALA A 26 17.09 1.44 12.34
C ALA A 26 16.49 2.86 12.46
N GLY A 27 17.16 3.80 13.15
CA GLY A 27 16.67 5.17 13.35
C GLY A 27 15.50 5.28 14.33
N GLN A 28 15.24 4.26 15.13
CA GLN A 28 14.11 4.17 16.08
C GLN A 28 14.42 4.71 17.47
N VAL A 29 15.60 5.29 17.69
CA VAL A 29 16.00 5.85 18.98
C VAL A 29 16.09 7.36 18.89
N ARG A 30 15.46 8.04 19.85
CA ARG A 30 15.53 9.50 20.03
C ARG A 30 16.36 9.84 21.27
N VAL A 31 17.19 10.85 21.12
CA VAL A 31 17.91 11.49 22.22
C VAL A 31 17.49 12.95 22.23
N ASN A 32 16.83 13.42 23.28
CA ASN A 32 16.26 14.76 23.37
C ASN A 32 15.41 15.13 22.13
N GLY A 33 14.58 14.17 21.64
CA GLY A 33 13.73 14.33 20.45
C GLY A 33 14.43 14.19 19.10
N GLN A 34 15.77 14.09 19.05
CA GLN A 34 16.53 13.90 17.82
C GLN A 34 16.93 12.44 17.61
N THR A 35 16.91 11.96 16.37
CA THR A 35 17.32 10.60 16.03
C THR A 35 18.80 10.38 16.38
N ALA A 36 19.08 9.35 17.17
CA ALA A 36 20.44 8.90 17.47
C ALA A 36 21.13 8.40 16.19
N ARG A 37 22.37 8.82 15.96
CA ARG A 37 23.11 8.52 14.72
C ARG A 37 23.85 7.18 14.79
N LYS A 38 24.50 6.92 15.95
CA LYS A 38 25.33 5.71 16.16
C LYS A 38 25.08 5.11 17.54
N PRO A 39 25.09 3.78 17.66
CA PRO A 39 24.96 3.12 18.97
C PRO A 39 26.03 3.54 20.00
N SER A 40 27.19 3.97 19.50
CA SER A 40 28.34 4.40 20.31
C SER A 40 28.30 5.87 20.70
N ASP A 41 27.34 6.66 20.24
CA ASP A 41 27.27 8.07 20.59
C ASP A 41 27.20 8.24 22.13
N SER A 42 27.93 9.22 22.62
CA SER A 42 27.94 9.55 24.06
C SER A 42 26.72 10.39 24.40
N VAL A 43 26.02 10.02 25.44
CA VAL A 43 24.83 10.72 25.97
C VAL A 43 25.01 11.01 27.46
N ARG A 44 24.37 12.06 27.94
CA ARG A 44 24.39 12.37 29.38
C ARG A 44 23.34 11.52 30.11
N PRO A 45 23.58 11.15 31.35
CA PRO A 45 22.57 10.45 32.16
C PRO A 45 21.26 11.20 32.32
N ALA A 46 21.23 12.51 32.08
CA ALA A 46 20.05 13.35 32.17
C ALA A 46 19.34 13.54 30.81
N ASP A 47 19.93 13.08 29.71
CA ASP A 47 19.30 13.21 28.37
C ASP A 47 18.05 12.34 28.30
N ASP A 48 16.99 12.87 27.67
CA ASP A 48 15.78 12.11 27.40
C ASP A 48 16.03 11.07 26.31
N LEU A 49 15.69 9.81 26.59
CA LEU A 49 15.81 8.71 25.65
C LEU A 49 14.44 8.10 25.40
N ALA A 50 14.05 8.05 24.12
CA ALA A 50 12.86 7.36 23.70
C ALA A 50 13.17 6.34 22.59
N VAL A 51 12.45 5.25 22.59
CA VAL A 51 12.43 4.27 21.49
C VAL A 51 11.10 4.43 20.77
N ASP A 52 11.16 4.79 19.49
CA ASP A 52 9.98 4.86 18.67
C ASP A 52 9.35 3.45 18.60
N ALA A 53 8.04 3.36 18.70
CA ALA A 53 7.35 2.10 18.46
C ALA A 53 7.68 1.59 17.05
N PRO A 54 7.84 0.28 16.86
CA PRO A 54 8.04 -0.25 15.52
C PRO A 54 6.87 0.15 14.64
N GLU A 55 7.19 0.63 13.43
CA GLU A 55 6.15 0.96 12.44
C GLU A 55 5.24 -0.26 12.23
N LYS A 56 3.94 -0.05 12.31
CA LYS A 56 2.93 -1.11 12.14
C LYS A 56 3.05 -1.76 10.76
N PHE A 57 3.28 -0.95 9.73
CA PHE A 57 3.40 -1.39 8.34
C PHE A 57 4.76 -1.01 7.76
N VAL A 58 5.18 -1.68 6.69
CA VAL A 58 6.44 -1.39 5.98
C VAL A 58 6.51 0.02 5.38
N SER A 59 5.38 0.70 5.25
CA SER A 59 5.30 2.11 4.85
C SER A 59 4.01 2.76 5.31
N ARG A 60 3.97 4.10 5.26
CA ARG A 60 2.79 4.91 5.62
C ARG A 60 1.53 4.56 4.83
N GLY A 61 1.68 3.96 3.64
CA GLY A 61 0.56 3.50 2.83
C GLY A 61 -0.36 2.55 3.59
N GLY A 62 0.19 1.65 4.41
CA GLY A 62 -0.60 0.71 5.19
C GLY A 62 -1.65 1.37 6.08
N HIS A 63 -1.31 2.48 6.73
CA HIS A 63 -2.26 3.23 7.56
C HIS A 63 -3.41 3.86 6.74
N LYS A 64 -3.13 4.26 5.49
CA LYS A 64 -4.19 4.79 4.60
C LYS A 64 -5.21 3.71 4.26
N LEU A 65 -4.71 2.53 3.85
CA LEU A 65 -5.59 1.41 3.52
C LEU A 65 -6.35 0.94 4.75
N GLU A 66 -5.69 0.78 5.89
CA GLU A 66 -6.32 0.38 7.14
C GLU A 66 -7.51 1.28 7.49
N HIS A 67 -7.31 2.60 7.44
CA HIS A 67 -8.37 3.57 7.66
C HIS A 67 -9.59 3.35 6.72
N ALA A 68 -9.34 3.07 5.44
CA ALA A 68 -10.43 2.80 4.49
C ALA A 68 -11.13 1.46 4.78
N LEU A 69 -10.38 0.40 5.11
CA LEU A 69 -10.95 -0.90 5.45
C LEU A 69 -11.86 -0.80 6.68
N GLU A 70 -11.43 -0.06 7.70
CA GLU A 70 -12.22 0.18 8.91
C GLU A 70 -13.45 1.06 8.62
N HIS A 71 -13.27 2.19 7.92
CA HIS A 71 -14.35 3.12 7.59
C HIS A 71 -15.46 2.45 6.79
N PHE A 72 -15.09 1.67 5.77
CA PHE A 72 -16.04 0.99 4.89
C PHE A 72 -16.42 -0.41 5.37
N GLN A 73 -15.88 -0.87 6.49
CA GLN A 73 -16.10 -2.20 7.06
C GLN A 73 -15.80 -3.33 6.06
N VAL A 74 -14.72 -3.18 5.28
CA VAL A 74 -14.29 -4.19 4.32
C VAL A 74 -13.52 -5.30 5.05
N LYS A 75 -14.10 -6.49 5.11
CA LYS A 75 -13.45 -7.68 5.66
C LYS A 75 -12.51 -8.28 4.60
N VAL A 76 -11.26 -8.52 4.98
CA VAL A 76 -10.20 -8.99 4.09
C VAL A 76 -9.84 -10.46 4.32
N THR A 77 -10.24 -11.01 5.46
CA THR A 77 -9.85 -12.36 5.89
C THR A 77 -10.17 -13.43 4.83
N GLY A 78 -9.14 -14.16 4.41
CA GLY A 78 -9.23 -15.23 3.42
C GLY A 78 -9.36 -14.79 1.97
N LEU A 79 -9.48 -13.48 1.70
CA LEU A 79 -9.66 -12.96 0.33
C LEU A 79 -8.38 -13.09 -0.50
N ILE A 80 -8.57 -13.25 -1.80
CA ILE A 80 -7.54 -13.05 -2.81
C ILE A 80 -7.57 -11.56 -3.20
N ALA A 81 -6.46 -10.87 -2.99
CA ALA A 81 -6.33 -9.44 -3.28
C ALA A 81 -5.27 -9.15 -4.35
N ILE A 82 -5.46 -8.05 -5.08
CA ILE A 82 -4.47 -7.48 -5.99
C ILE A 82 -4.13 -6.08 -5.50
N ASP A 83 -2.83 -5.79 -5.28
CA ASP A 83 -2.30 -4.48 -4.90
C ASP A 83 -1.64 -3.84 -6.13
N LEU A 84 -2.30 -2.85 -6.71
CA LEU A 84 -1.85 -2.11 -7.89
C LEU A 84 -1.04 -0.88 -7.47
N GLY A 85 0.27 -0.90 -7.77
CA GLY A 85 1.24 0.09 -7.32
C GLY A 85 1.80 -0.24 -5.94
N ALA A 86 2.16 -1.50 -5.72
CA ALA A 86 2.58 -2.01 -4.41
C ALA A 86 3.81 -1.30 -3.82
N SER A 87 4.75 -0.83 -4.65
CA SER A 87 5.97 -0.11 -4.22
C SER A 87 6.68 -0.84 -3.07
N THR A 88 6.87 -0.21 -1.91
CA THR A 88 7.45 -0.84 -0.71
C THR A 88 6.54 -1.88 -0.05
N GLY A 89 5.26 -1.93 -0.41
CA GLY A 89 4.30 -2.94 0.06
C GLY A 89 3.44 -2.49 1.24
N GLY A 90 3.20 -1.20 1.41
CA GLY A 90 2.36 -0.72 2.52
C GLY A 90 0.94 -1.29 2.50
N PHE A 91 0.29 -1.29 1.33
CA PHE A 91 -1.03 -1.87 1.16
C PHE A 91 -1.00 -3.39 1.27
N THR A 92 -0.03 -4.04 0.63
CA THR A 92 0.20 -5.49 0.76
C THR A 92 0.35 -5.91 2.22
N ASP A 93 1.19 -5.23 3.01
CA ASP A 93 1.39 -5.52 4.44
C ASP A 93 0.10 -5.35 5.26
N CYS A 94 -0.67 -4.30 4.97
CA CYS A 94 -1.96 -4.07 5.59
C CYS A 94 -2.95 -5.21 5.28
N LEU A 95 -3.07 -5.63 4.03
CA LEU A 95 -3.92 -6.74 3.61
C LEU A 95 -3.55 -8.05 4.33
N LEU A 96 -2.26 -8.37 4.41
CA LEU A 96 -1.77 -9.57 5.08
C LEU A 96 -2.06 -9.56 6.59
N GLN A 97 -1.88 -8.41 7.25
CA GLN A 97 -2.18 -8.25 8.68
C GLN A 97 -3.69 -8.32 8.96
N HIS A 98 -4.54 -7.96 7.99
CA HIS A 98 -6.01 -8.15 8.05
C HIS A 98 -6.46 -9.53 7.57
N GLY A 99 -5.51 -10.47 7.36
CA GLY A 99 -5.81 -11.87 7.11
C GLY A 99 -6.11 -12.22 5.65
N ALA A 100 -5.64 -11.44 4.66
CA ALA A 100 -5.71 -11.84 3.27
C ALA A 100 -5.10 -13.22 3.05
N GLY A 101 -5.77 -14.08 2.29
CA GLY A 101 -5.29 -15.41 1.95
C GLY A 101 -4.19 -15.40 0.90
N LYS A 102 -4.28 -14.48 -0.07
CA LYS A 102 -3.26 -14.27 -1.11
C LYS A 102 -3.25 -12.81 -1.55
N VAL A 103 -2.08 -12.25 -1.83
CA VAL A 103 -1.92 -10.89 -2.37
C VAL A 103 -0.99 -10.91 -3.57
N PHE A 104 -1.47 -10.46 -4.72
CA PHE A 104 -0.66 -10.20 -5.90
C PHE A 104 -0.16 -8.74 -5.82
N ALA A 105 1.13 -8.57 -5.54
CA ALA A 105 1.78 -7.26 -5.43
C ALA A 105 2.31 -6.82 -6.79
N VAL A 106 1.58 -5.95 -7.46
CA VAL A 106 1.86 -5.49 -8.83
C VAL A 106 2.53 -4.12 -8.82
N ASP A 107 3.68 -3.99 -9.46
CA ASP A 107 4.38 -2.71 -9.63
C ASP A 107 5.15 -2.63 -10.94
N VAL A 108 5.26 -1.42 -11.50
CA VAL A 108 6.10 -1.15 -12.69
C VAL A 108 7.60 -1.16 -12.34
N GLY A 109 7.93 -0.86 -11.09
CA GLY A 109 9.29 -0.88 -10.55
C GLY A 109 9.83 -2.30 -10.34
N GLN A 110 11.06 -2.37 -9.87
CA GLN A 110 11.72 -3.62 -9.52
C GLN A 110 12.51 -3.46 -8.22
N GLY A 111 12.49 -4.48 -7.36
CA GLY A 111 13.28 -4.52 -6.13
C GLY A 111 12.77 -3.60 -5.02
N GLN A 112 11.57 -3.01 -5.15
CA GLN A 112 11.04 -2.04 -4.18
C GLN A 112 10.32 -2.70 -3.01
N LEU A 113 9.64 -3.81 -3.25
CA LEU A 113 8.84 -4.50 -2.23
C LEU A 113 9.74 -4.91 -1.05
N ALA A 114 9.30 -4.64 0.16
CA ALA A 114 10.05 -4.96 1.38
C ALA A 114 10.36 -6.46 1.49
N TRP A 115 11.58 -6.78 1.94
CA TRP A 115 12.08 -8.16 1.99
C TRP A 115 11.16 -9.12 2.75
N LYS A 116 10.62 -8.70 3.89
CA LYS A 116 9.69 -9.53 4.68
C LYS A 116 8.44 -9.95 3.89
N LEU A 117 7.96 -9.08 2.99
CA LEU A 117 6.79 -9.37 2.16
C LEU A 117 7.13 -10.30 0.99
N ARG A 118 8.35 -10.20 0.44
CA ARG A 118 8.83 -11.12 -0.58
C ARG A 118 8.99 -12.57 -0.07
N GLN A 119 9.17 -12.73 1.23
CA GLN A 119 9.32 -14.05 1.87
C GLN A 119 7.97 -14.61 2.39
N ASP A 120 6.90 -13.82 2.39
CA ASP A 120 5.59 -14.31 2.82
C ASP A 120 4.98 -15.19 1.70
N PRO A 121 4.66 -16.47 1.99
CA PRO A 121 4.14 -17.40 0.98
C PRO A 121 2.81 -16.97 0.37
N ARG A 122 2.08 -16.08 1.04
CA ARG A 122 0.82 -15.52 0.53
C ARG A 122 1.03 -14.41 -0.51
N VAL A 123 2.27 -13.92 -0.70
CA VAL A 123 2.57 -12.82 -1.61
C VAL A 123 3.13 -13.33 -2.93
N VAL A 124 2.47 -12.95 -4.02
CA VAL A 124 2.96 -13.16 -5.38
C VAL A 124 3.49 -11.83 -5.91
N VAL A 125 4.80 -11.75 -6.13
CA VAL A 125 5.46 -10.51 -6.60
C VAL A 125 5.35 -10.41 -8.12
N MET A 126 4.75 -9.31 -8.60
CA MET A 126 4.56 -9.01 -10.03
C MET A 126 5.21 -7.67 -10.39
N GLU A 127 6.53 -7.65 -10.41
CA GLU A 127 7.32 -6.47 -10.78
C GLU A 127 7.42 -6.29 -12.29
N LYS A 128 7.85 -5.10 -12.75
CA LYS A 128 7.90 -4.70 -14.18
C LYS A 128 6.55 -4.88 -14.88
N THR A 129 5.47 -4.78 -14.14
CA THR A 129 4.12 -5.05 -14.63
C THR A 129 3.29 -3.78 -14.59
N ASN A 130 2.76 -3.38 -15.74
CA ASN A 130 1.96 -2.16 -15.83
C ASN A 130 0.47 -2.49 -15.60
N ALA A 131 -0.08 -1.97 -14.51
CA ALA A 131 -1.46 -2.21 -14.08
C ALA A 131 -2.53 -1.88 -15.16
N ARG A 132 -2.21 -1.01 -16.13
CA ARG A 132 -3.13 -0.64 -17.22
C ARG A 132 -3.42 -1.75 -18.23
N TYR A 133 -2.56 -2.74 -18.31
CA TYR A 133 -2.60 -3.79 -19.33
C TYR A 133 -2.81 -5.18 -18.74
N LEU A 134 -3.13 -5.25 -17.45
CA LEU A 134 -3.40 -6.51 -16.78
C LEU A 134 -4.67 -7.17 -17.31
N THR A 135 -4.59 -8.48 -17.44
CA THR A 135 -5.69 -9.37 -17.79
C THR A 135 -5.76 -10.53 -16.79
N SER A 136 -6.84 -11.27 -16.75
CA SER A 136 -6.96 -12.46 -15.87
C SER A 136 -5.91 -13.53 -16.19
N ASP A 137 -5.45 -13.60 -17.43
CA ASP A 137 -4.42 -14.57 -17.84
C ASP A 137 -3.06 -14.34 -17.17
N ASP A 138 -2.73 -13.08 -16.78
CA ASP A 138 -1.50 -12.75 -16.07
C ASP A 138 -1.40 -13.39 -14.68
N PHE A 139 -2.53 -13.85 -14.15
CA PHE A 139 -2.64 -14.45 -12.81
C PHE A 139 -2.80 -15.97 -12.84
N ALA A 140 -3.19 -16.58 -13.96
CA ALA A 140 -3.53 -18.00 -14.06
C ALA A 140 -2.32 -18.91 -13.73
N ASP A 141 -1.14 -18.65 -14.31
CA ASP A 141 0.07 -19.46 -14.11
C ASP A 141 0.70 -19.28 -12.72
N ARG A 142 0.20 -18.34 -11.92
CA ARG A 142 0.76 -17.96 -10.61
C ARG A 142 -0.09 -18.44 -9.43
N GLN A 143 -1.22 -19.05 -9.70
CA GLN A 143 -2.08 -19.65 -8.66
C GLN A 143 -1.60 -21.04 -8.25
N ASP A 144 -0.91 -21.77 -9.14
CA ASP A 144 -0.58 -23.20 -8.99
C ASP A 144 0.83 -23.49 -8.44
N ASN A 145 1.60 -22.49 -7.96
CA ASN A 145 2.96 -22.69 -7.46
C ASN A 145 3.03 -23.27 -6.03
N GLU A 146 2.14 -24.22 -5.70
CA GLU A 146 2.37 -25.19 -4.64
C GLU A 146 2.70 -26.55 -5.26
N HIS A 147 4.01 -26.90 -5.27
CA HIS A 147 4.55 -28.23 -5.58
C HIS A 147 4.32 -28.76 -7.02
N SER A 148 5.10 -28.33 -8.00
CA SER A 148 5.46 -29.25 -9.09
C SER A 148 6.74 -28.85 -9.82
N THR A 149 7.84 -29.49 -9.46
CA THR A 149 8.98 -29.72 -10.34
C THR A 149 8.61 -30.83 -11.30
N SER A 150 8.00 -30.56 -12.42
CA SER A 150 8.13 -31.33 -13.67
C SER A 150 7.09 -30.92 -14.72
N ASN A 151 7.61 -30.78 -15.93
CA ASN A 151 6.91 -30.67 -17.22
C ASN A 151 6.20 -29.37 -17.57
N ILE A 152 6.96 -28.53 -18.27
CA ILE A 152 6.48 -27.51 -19.19
C ILE A 152 5.63 -28.19 -20.29
N GLN A 153 4.37 -28.42 -20.02
CA GLN A 153 3.34 -28.45 -21.03
C GLN A 153 2.47 -27.21 -20.83
N ARG A 154 2.58 -26.26 -21.75
CA ARG A 154 1.63 -25.14 -21.87
C ARG A 154 0.22 -25.71 -21.87
N ARG A 155 -0.42 -25.71 -20.71
CA ARG A 155 -1.86 -25.96 -20.63
C ARG A 155 -2.55 -24.70 -21.18
N THR A 156 -3.04 -24.79 -22.39
CA THR A 156 -3.97 -23.84 -23.01
C THR A 156 -5.36 -24.01 -22.35
N SER A 157 -5.48 -23.81 -21.05
CA SER A 157 -6.76 -23.60 -20.39
C SER A 157 -6.81 -22.12 -20.00
N LYS A 158 -7.41 -21.31 -20.87
CA LYS A 158 -7.84 -19.96 -20.50
C LYS A 158 -8.79 -20.09 -19.32
N SER A 159 -8.32 -19.85 -18.11
CA SER A 159 -9.22 -19.61 -16.99
C SER A 159 -9.77 -18.20 -17.21
N SER A 160 -10.98 -18.13 -17.76
CA SER A 160 -11.69 -16.87 -17.97
C SER A 160 -12.24 -16.27 -16.68
N GLU A 161 -11.94 -16.88 -15.52
CA GLU A 161 -12.47 -16.44 -14.24
C GLU A 161 -11.63 -15.31 -13.65
N PRO A 162 -12.28 -14.25 -13.15
CA PRO A 162 -11.61 -13.16 -12.47
C PRO A 162 -10.87 -13.66 -11.22
N PRO A 163 -9.57 -13.28 -11.01
CA PRO A 163 -8.77 -13.87 -9.95
C PRO A 163 -9.05 -13.33 -8.54
N ALA A 164 -9.66 -12.12 -8.40
CA ALA A 164 -9.63 -11.39 -7.14
C ALA A 164 -11.00 -11.09 -6.55
N ASP A 165 -11.05 -11.12 -5.22
CA ASP A 165 -12.18 -10.66 -4.42
C ASP A 165 -12.06 -9.15 -4.11
N LEU A 166 -10.80 -8.66 -4.02
CA LEU A 166 -10.48 -7.28 -3.68
C LEU A 166 -9.32 -6.77 -4.55
N VAL A 167 -9.47 -5.57 -5.10
CA VAL A 167 -8.36 -4.81 -5.70
C VAL A 167 -8.11 -3.58 -4.83
N VAL A 168 -6.85 -3.33 -4.49
CA VAL A 168 -6.44 -2.06 -3.89
C VAL A 168 -5.51 -1.34 -4.85
N ALA A 169 -5.56 0.00 -4.91
CA ALA A 169 -4.77 0.76 -5.86
C ALA A 169 -4.16 2.01 -5.21
N ASP A 170 -2.83 2.10 -5.23
CA ASP A 170 -2.03 3.27 -4.83
C ASP A 170 -1.09 3.68 -5.97
N CYS A 171 -1.64 3.91 -7.16
CA CYS A 171 -0.86 4.28 -8.33
C CYS A 171 -0.46 5.76 -8.31
N SER A 172 0.78 6.07 -8.67
CA SER A 172 1.30 7.43 -8.81
C SER A 172 1.52 7.80 -10.27
N PHE A 173 1.41 9.11 -10.58
CA PHE A 173 1.63 9.68 -11.92
C PHE A 173 0.65 9.21 -13.00
N ILE A 174 -0.50 8.69 -12.60
CA ILE A 174 -1.55 8.21 -13.50
C ILE A 174 -2.93 8.45 -12.88
N SER A 175 -3.91 8.81 -13.71
CA SER A 175 -5.31 8.91 -13.27
C SER A 175 -5.93 7.53 -13.07
N LEU A 176 -6.77 7.39 -12.05
CA LEU A 176 -7.58 6.19 -11.81
C LEU A 176 -8.52 5.88 -12.98
N LYS A 177 -8.93 6.89 -13.76
CA LYS A 177 -9.71 6.70 -15.00
C LYS A 177 -8.99 5.77 -16.01
N LYS A 178 -7.66 5.62 -15.91
CA LYS A 178 -6.86 4.70 -16.74
C LYS A 178 -6.57 3.36 -16.08
N ILE A 179 -6.76 3.23 -14.77
CA ILE A 179 -6.51 2.01 -14.01
C ILE A 179 -7.80 1.19 -13.83
N LEU A 180 -8.91 1.86 -13.49
CA LEU A 180 -10.18 1.20 -13.19
C LEU A 180 -10.69 0.29 -14.33
N PRO A 181 -10.59 0.67 -15.64
CA PRO A 181 -11.01 -0.22 -16.73
C PRO A 181 -10.23 -1.54 -16.80
N ALA A 182 -8.95 -1.55 -16.40
CA ALA A 182 -8.15 -2.77 -16.34
C ALA A 182 -8.38 -3.55 -15.02
N ALA A 183 -8.68 -2.86 -13.93
CA ALA A 183 -8.91 -3.46 -12.63
C ALA A 183 -10.29 -4.16 -12.52
N ALA A 184 -11.33 -3.59 -13.12
CA ALA A 184 -12.69 -4.12 -13.04
C ALA A 184 -12.87 -5.57 -13.56
N PRO A 185 -12.26 -5.96 -14.70
CA PRO A 185 -12.33 -7.34 -15.19
C PRO A 185 -11.66 -8.35 -14.25
N LEU A 186 -10.66 -7.92 -13.46
CA LEU A 186 -9.93 -8.77 -12.53
C LEU A 186 -10.74 -9.14 -11.28
N LEU A 187 -11.84 -8.45 -11.02
CA LEU A 187 -12.72 -8.71 -9.89
C LEU A 187 -13.75 -9.77 -10.20
N LYS A 188 -14.00 -10.66 -9.26
CA LYS A 188 -15.18 -11.52 -9.22
C LYS A 188 -16.46 -10.68 -9.13
N PRO A 189 -17.63 -11.22 -9.51
CA PRO A 189 -18.91 -10.58 -9.21
C PRO A 189 -19.03 -10.26 -7.69
N GLY A 190 -19.50 -9.07 -7.35
CA GLY A 190 -19.54 -8.58 -5.96
C GLY A 190 -18.17 -8.20 -5.36
N GLY A 191 -17.09 -8.34 -6.12
CA GLY A 191 -15.74 -7.92 -5.69
C GLY A 191 -15.64 -6.40 -5.55
N ARG A 192 -14.61 -5.93 -4.83
CA ARG A 192 -14.47 -4.52 -4.44
C ARG A 192 -13.14 -3.93 -4.88
N ILE A 193 -13.12 -2.62 -5.10
CA ILE A 193 -11.91 -1.82 -5.29
C ILE A 193 -11.82 -0.80 -4.16
N VAL A 194 -10.66 -0.72 -3.48
CA VAL A 194 -10.31 0.41 -2.62
C VAL A 194 -9.19 1.18 -3.32
N ALA A 195 -9.51 2.36 -3.84
CA ALA A 195 -8.59 3.14 -4.66
C ALA A 195 -8.19 4.45 -3.96
N LEU A 196 -6.87 4.70 -3.85
CA LEU A 196 -6.34 5.96 -3.37
C LEU A 196 -6.41 7.01 -4.47
N ILE A 197 -7.21 8.03 -4.25
CA ILE A 197 -7.39 9.19 -5.13
C ILE A 197 -6.36 10.25 -4.75
N LYS A 198 -5.55 10.63 -5.72
CA LYS A 198 -4.53 11.67 -5.60
C LYS A 198 -4.93 12.85 -6.49
N PRO A 199 -5.51 13.92 -5.93
CA PRO A 199 -6.04 15.03 -6.74
C PRO A 199 -5.04 15.60 -7.75
N GLN A 200 -3.76 15.63 -7.41
CA GLN A 200 -2.70 16.11 -8.29
C GLN A 200 -2.51 15.28 -9.58
N PHE A 201 -2.98 14.04 -9.62
CA PHE A 201 -2.94 13.19 -10.81
C PHE A 201 -4.29 13.10 -11.54
N GLU A 202 -5.34 13.66 -10.95
CA GLU A 202 -6.70 13.66 -11.50
C GLU A 202 -7.12 15.02 -12.08
N ALA A 203 -6.69 16.13 -11.45
CA ALA A 203 -7.17 17.48 -11.77
C ALA A 203 -6.68 18.05 -13.10
N GLY A 204 -5.67 17.43 -13.72
CA GLY A 204 -5.04 17.90 -14.93
C GLY A 204 -3.77 18.73 -14.68
N LYS A 205 -2.91 18.78 -15.71
CA LYS A 205 -1.57 19.35 -15.62
C LYS A 205 -1.59 20.83 -15.22
N ALA A 206 -2.49 21.62 -15.81
CA ALA A 206 -2.56 23.07 -15.57
C ALA A 206 -2.85 23.43 -14.10
N GLU A 207 -3.66 22.65 -13.40
CA GLU A 207 -3.97 22.86 -11.98
C GLU A 207 -2.86 22.35 -11.07
N ALA A 208 -2.27 21.21 -11.40
CA ALA A 208 -1.12 20.67 -10.68
C ALA A 208 0.08 21.63 -10.75
N ASP A 209 0.35 22.21 -11.93
CA ASP A 209 1.45 23.14 -12.14
C ASP A 209 1.29 24.46 -11.35
N LYS A 210 0.07 25.00 -11.21
CA LYS A 210 -0.22 26.20 -10.39
C LYS A 210 0.22 26.03 -8.94
N GLY A 211 0.02 24.85 -8.36
CA GLY A 211 0.37 24.52 -6.99
C GLY A 211 1.74 23.85 -6.83
N ARG A 212 2.59 23.84 -7.85
CA ARG A 212 3.88 23.12 -7.85
C ARG A 212 3.71 21.63 -7.43
N GLY A 213 2.65 21.01 -7.93
CA GLY A 213 2.30 19.64 -7.61
C GLY A 213 1.47 19.45 -6.33
N VAL A 214 1.13 20.56 -5.63
CA VAL A 214 0.27 20.51 -4.44
C VAL A 214 -1.07 21.19 -4.71
N ILE A 215 -2.16 20.46 -4.56
CA ILE A 215 -3.52 20.99 -4.71
C ILE A 215 -4.11 21.19 -3.31
N THR A 216 -4.35 22.44 -2.94
CA THR A 216 -4.93 22.83 -1.65
C THR A 216 -6.38 23.30 -1.76
N ASP A 217 -6.84 23.63 -2.97
CA ASP A 217 -8.18 24.15 -3.20
C ASP A 217 -9.24 23.06 -3.00
N ALA A 218 -10.11 23.28 -2.03
CA ALA A 218 -11.21 22.37 -1.73
C ALA A 218 -12.24 22.25 -2.87
N ALA A 219 -12.37 23.28 -3.74
CA ALA A 219 -13.24 23.22 -4.91
C ALA A 219 -12.69 22.22 -5.94
N VAL A 220 -11.37 22.22 -6.15
CA VAL A 220 -10.71 21.24 -7.02
C VAL A 220 -10.86 19.83 -6.47
N HIS A 221 -10.69 19.63 -5.16
CA HIS A 221 -10.92 18.31 -4.55
C HIS A 221 -12.34 17.82 -4.82
N ARG A 222 -13.36 18.64 -4.54
CA ARG A 222 -14.76 18.27 -4.78
C ARG A 222 -15.03 17.94 -6.25
N ARG A 223 -14.51 18.73 -7.17
CA ARG A 223 -14.65 18.48 -8.62
C ARG A 223 -14.01 17.16 -9.02
N VAL A 224 -12.79 16.90 -8.60
CA VAL A 224 -12.08 15.64 -8.88
C VAL A 224 -12.88 14.42 -8.39
N LEU A 225 -13.41 14.49 -7.15
CA LEU A 225 -14.22 13.41 -6.59
C LEU A 225 -15.53 13.21 -7.38
N ALA A 226 -16.20 14.29 -7.78
CA ALA A 226 -17.41 14.23 -8.60
C ALA A 226 -17.13 13.61 -9.97
N GLU A 227 -16.08 14.07 -10.66
CA GLU A 227 -15.67 13.53 -11.97
C GLU A 227 -15.32 12.03 -11.93
N LEU A 228 -14.64 11.58 -10.87
CA LEU A 228 -14.33 10.16 -10.69
C LEU A 228 -15.59 9.34 -10.40
N ARG A 229 -16.50 9.87 -9.58
CA ARG A 229 -17.79 9.22 -9.31
C ARG A 229 -18.63 9.07 -10.58
N GLU A 230 -18.72 10.13 -11.39
CA GLU A 230 -19.39 10.09 -12.70
C GLU A 230 -18.73 9.11 -13.65
N PHE A 231 -17.40 9.10 -13.70
CA PHE A 231 -16.65 8.14 -14.50
C PHE A 231 -16.96 6.70 -14.11
N VAL A 232 -16.98 6.39 -12.80
CA VAL A 232 -17.32 5.05 -12.30
C VAL A 232 -18.76 4.69 -12.65
N ALA A 233 -19.70 5.63 -12.49
CA ALA A 233 -21.11 5.40 -12.83
C ALA A 233 -21.33 5.13 -14.34
N ALA A 234 -20.47 5.67 -15.20
CA ALA A 234 -20.49 5.41 -16.64
C ALA A 234 -19.87 4.06 -17.03
N GLN A 235 -19.13 3.40 -16.12
CA GLN A 235 -18.58 2.07 -16.37
C GLN A 235 -19.62 1.00 -16.10
N THR A 236 -19.90 0.17 -17.09
CA THR A 236 -20.83 -0.95 -16.92
C THR A 236 -20.37 -1.88 -15.80
N GLY A 237 -21.23 -2.12 -14.82
CA GLY A 237 -20.99 -3.07 -13.73
C GLY A 237 -20.16 -2.55 -12.57
N LEU A 238 -19.80 -1.26 -12.52
CA LEU A 238 -19.17 -0.66 -11.34
C LEU A 238 -20.13 0.28 -10.60
N CYS A 239 -20.09 0.25 -9.28
CA CYS A 239 -20.89 1.09 -8.40
C CYS A 239 -20.00 1.80 -7.38
N TRP A 240 -20.06 3.14 -7.34
CA TRP A 240 -19.41 3.95 -6.30
C TRP A 240 -20.16 3.81 -4.98
N ARG A 241 -19.50 3.29 -3.95
CA ARG A 241 -20.07 3.05 -2.62
C ARG A 241 -19.79 4.17 -1.63
N GLY A 242 -18.64 4.85 -1.75
CA GLY A 242 -18.29 5.94 -0.85
C GLY A 242 -16.87 6.46 -1.08
N VAL A 243 -16.54 7.51 -0.33
CA VAL A 243 -15.20 8.10 -0.30
C VAL A 243 -14.92 8.63 1.11
N VAL A 244 -13.68 8.48 1.56
CA VAL A 244 -13.19 9.02 2.84
C VAL A 244 -11.87 9.75 2.62
N GLU A 245 -11.61 10.83 3.37
CA GLU A 245 -10.31 11.51 3.36
C GLU A 245 -9.26 10.60 4.00
N SER A 246 -8.08 10.56 3.42
CA SER A 246 -6.94 9.82 3.96
C SER A 246 -6.49 10.44 5.30
N PRO A 247 -6.18 9.62 6.32
CA PRO A 247 -5.68 10.13 7.60
C PRO A 247 -4.28 10.75 7.48
N LEU A 248 -3.58 10.50 6.37
CA LEU A 248 -2.25 10.98 6.11
C LEU A 248 -2.19 11.75 4.80
N LEU A 249 -1.45 12.85 4.79
CA LEU A 249 -1.12 13.58 3.57
C LEU A 249 -0.15 12.77 2.71
N GLY A 250 -0.22 12.98 1.41
CA GLY A 250 0.78 12.49 0.45
C GLY A 250 2.18 13.07 0.73
N PRO A 251 3.24 12.51 0.12
CA PRO A 251 4.63 12.92 0.38
C PRO A 251 4.90 14.42 0.16
N ALA A 252 4.21 15.05 -0.80
CA ALA A 252 4.34 16.47 -1.10
C ALA A 252 3.35 17.36 -0.31
N GLY A 253 2.57 16.78 0.64
CA GLY A 253 1.59 17.52 1.42
C GLY A 253 0.18 17.57 0.82
N ASN A 254 -0.08 16.87 -0.27
CA ASN A 254 -1.41 16.78 -0.86
C ASN A 254 -2.40 16.05 0.05
N LYS A 255 -3.62 16.55 0.16
CA LYS A 255 -4.75 15.76 0.61
C LYS A 255 -5.02 14.63 -0.38
N GLU A 256 -5.31 13.46 0.14
CA GLU A 256 -5.65 12.27 -0.63
C GLU A 256 -6.94 11.67 -0.10
N PHE A 257 -7.61 10.86 -0.90
CA PHE A 257 -8.89 10.26 -0.54
C PHE A 257 -8.89 8.77 -0.91
N LEU A 258 -9.70 7.98 -0.23
CA LEU A 258 -9.90 6.58 -0.57
C LEU A 258 -11.35 6.35 -0.97
N ALA A 259 -11.55 5.79 -2.15
CA ALA A 259 -12.87 5.43 -2.64
C ALA A 259 -13.11 3.93 -2.53
N LEU A 260 -14.33 3.56 -2.14
CA LEU A 260 -14.84 2.20 -2.27
C LEU A 260 -15.74 2.11 -3.51
N ILE A 261 -15.39 1.18 -4.39
CA ILE A 261 -16.13 0.85 -5.61
C ILE A 261 -16.45 -0.65 -5.57
N GLU A 262 -17.61 -1.05 -5.98
CA GLU A 262 -18.04 -2.45 -6.00
C GLU A 262 -18.42 -2.87 -7.42
N LYS A 263 -18.04 -4.08 -7.80
CA LYS A 263 -18.49 -4.71 -9.07
C LYS A 263 -19.85 -5.33 -8.84
N GLY A 264 -20.77 -5.04 -9.73
CA GLY A 264 -22.10 -5.68 -9.74
C GLY A 264 -22.01 -7.21 -9.85
N SER A 265 -23.05 -7.84 -9.39
CA SER A 265 -23.24 -9.29 -9.46
C SER A 265 -23.50 -9.76 -10.89
#